data_ab229f2838fa3037a80df6500b189ec5
#
_entry.id   ab229f2838fa3037a80df6500b189ec5
#
_cell.length_a   1.000
_cell.length_b   1.000
_cell.length_c   1.000
_cell.angle_alpha   90.00
_cell.angle_beta   90.00
_cell.angle_gamma   90.00
#
_symmetry.space_group_name_H-M   'P 1'
#
loop_
_entity.id
_entity.type
_entity.pdbx_description
1 polymer ?
#
loop_
_entity_poly.entity_id
_entity_poly.type
_entity_poly.pdbx_seq_one_letter_code
_entity_poly.pdbx_strand_id
1 'polypeptide(L)'
;AEPVAGRLPVILSTRRLDVVGAVDGLSGQITAGAGATLGDVRRAAQAAGWYYGVDLAARDSATIGGTVATNAGGIHVVAYGMTRAQLVGIEAVLPDGRVVSHLAGMLKDNTGYDFGALLCGSEGTLGVITAVRLRLHRPAGRTSVALVGCETYEQAIGLMSSGVASGARLIAAEVIDETGMELAGRLHGLPWPLRNRHPVVTLLEVADGGDASGFSGIDDLDVVVGLDASEQARLWLYREAQGEAFSALGVTHKLDVSVPLPVLAQC
;
A
#
# COMPACT_ATOMS: atom_id res chain seq x y z
N ALA A 1 6.51 -16.93 13.67
CA ALA A 1 6.37 -18.33 14.09
C ALA A 1 6.98 -18.48 15.48
N GLU A 2 6.26 -19.08 16.41
CA GLU A 2 6.80 -19.39 17.74
C GLU A 2 7.91 -20.46 17.64
N PRO A 3 9.00 -20.33 18.42
CA PRO A 3 10.04 -21.34 18.43
C PRO A 3 9.48 -22.69 18.93
N VAL A 4 9.76 -23.75 18.18
CA VAL A 4 9.41 -25.11 18.64
C VAL A 4 10.23 -25.42 19.89
N ALA A 5 9.56 -25.82 20.97
CA ALA A 5 10.20 -26.13 22.24
C ALA A 5 11.35 -27.13 22.05
N GLY A 6 12.54 -26.79 22.59
CA GLY A 6 13.76 -27.63 22.53
C GLY A 6 14.60 -27.46 21.26
N ARG A 7 14.28 -26.53 20.34
CA ARG A 7 15.13 -26.20 19.19
C ARG A 7 15.62 -24.75 19.27
N LEU A 8 16.88 -24.52 18.95
CA LEU A 8 17.42 -23.18 18.83
C LEU A 8 16.85 -22.51 17.57
N PRO A 9 16.27 -21.30 17.67
CA PRO A 9 15.81 -20.56 16.50
C PRO A 9 17.00 -20.15 15.63
N VAL A 10 16.88 -20.34 14.32
CA VAL A 10 17.86 -19.85 13.35
C VAL A 10 17.24 -18.68 12.62
N ILE A 11 17.94 -17.54 12.60
CA ILE A 11 17.55 -16.36 11.85
C ILE A 11 18.29 -16.36 10.52
N LEU A 12 17.54 -16.47 9.40
CA LEU A 12 18.07 -16.35 8.05
C LEU A 12 17.88 -14.93 7.55
N SER A 13 18.98 -14.21 7.28
CA SER A 13 18.94 -12.87 6.72
C SER A 13 19.05 -12.90 5.20
N THR A 14 18.09 -12.29 4.51
CA THR A 14 18.09 -12.11 3.05
C THR A 14 18.77 -10.79 2.62
N ARG A 15 19.27 -9.97 3.53
CA ARG A 15 19.82 -8.62 3.26
C ARG A 15 20.91 -8.57 2.20
N ARG A 16 21.64 -9.66 1.94
CA ARG A 16 22.65 -9.73 0.87
C ARG A 16 22.05 -9.98 -0.52
N LEU A 17 20.76 -10.27 -0.61
CA LEU A 17 20.04 -10.43 -1.86
C LEU A 17 19.37 -9.09 -2.23
N ASP A 18 20.14 -8.02 -2.30
CA ASP A 18 19.67 -6.63 -2.37
C ASP A 18 19.77 -6.00 -3.78
N VAL A 19 20.11 -6.80 -4.77
CA VAL A 19 20.24 -6.31 -6.16
C VAL A 19 18.89 -5.89 -6.71
N VAL A 20 18.83 -4.66 -7.22
CA VAL A 20 17.69 -4.14 -8.00
C VAL A 20 18.13 -4.06 -9.44
N GLY A 21 17.47 -4.81 -10.32
CA GLY A 21 17.77 -4.84 -11.75
C GLY A 21 17.29 -3.59 -12.48
N ALA A 22 17.70 -3.45 -13.74
CA ALA A 22 17.17 -2.41 -14.60
C ALA A 22 15.69 -2.63 -14.91
N VAL A 23 14.94 -1.53 -15.07
CA VAL A 23 13.56 -1.60 -15.53
C VAL A 23 13.53 -2.04 -16.99
N ASP A 24 12.77 -3.09 -17.27
CA ASP A 24 12.39 -3.44 -18.64
C ASP A 24 11.27 -2.49 -19.10
N GLY A 25 11.65 -1.47 -19.84
CA GLY A 25 10.71 -0.44 -20.31
C GLY A 25 9.70 -0.93 -21.34
N LEU A 26 9.93 -2.09 -21.98
CA LEU A 26 8.99 -2.67 -22.93
C LEU A 26 7.84 -3.38 -22.20
N SER A 27 8.17 -4.18 -21.19
CA SER A 27 7.17 -4.94 -20.42
C SER A 27 6.65 -4.19 -19.19
N GLY A 28 7.30 -3.10 -18.77
CA GLY A 28 6.98 -2.41 -17.53
C GLY A 28 7.24 -3.30 -16.30
N GLN A 29 8.41 -3.92 -16.25
CA GLN A 29 8.74 -4.87 -15.20
C GLN A 29 10.13 -4.59 -14.63
N ILE A 30 10.35 -5.03 -13.37
CA ILE A 30 11.64 -4.97 -12.69
C ILE A 30 11.89 -6.27 -11.92
N THR A 31 13.12 -6.76 -11.93
CA THR A 31 13.52 -7.89 -11.09
C THR A 31 14.31 -7.37 -9.89
N ALA A 32 13.99 -7.86 -8.71
CA ALA A 32 14.67 -7.47 -7.48
C ALA A 32 14.96 -8.69 -6.60
N GLY A 33 16.09 -8.67 -5.92
CA GLY A 33 16.40 -9.62 -4.86
C GLY A 33 15.52 -9.41 -3.64
N ALA A 34 15.26 -10.48 -2.91
CA ALA A 34 14.34 -10.47 -1.77
C ALA A 34 14.76 -9.54 -0.62
N GLY A 35 16.06 -9.21 -0.53
CA GLY A 35 16.63 -8.30 0.48
C GLY A 35 16.62 -6.82 0.07
N ALA A 36 16.33 -6.49 -1.19
CA ALA A 36 16.16 -5.11 -1.63
C ALA A 36 14.99 -4.46 -0.88
N THR A 37 15.10 -3.17 -0.54
CA THR A 37 14.00 -2.48 0.15
C THR A 37 12.91 -2.07 -0.87
N LEU A 38 11.70 -1.93 -0.36
CA LEU A 38 10.58 -1.37 -1.13
C LEU A 38 10.95 0.02 -1.67
N GLY A 39 11.64 0.85 -0.85
CA GLY A 39 12.13 2.17 -1.24
C GLY A 39 13.10 2.12 -2.40
N ASP A 40 14.04 1.15 -2.43
CA ASP A 40 15.00 0.98 -3.52
C ASP A 40 14.30 0.67 -4.85
N VAL A 41 13.34 -0.26 -4.83
CA VAL A 41 12.57 -0.63 -6.02
C VAL A 41 11.75 0.54 -6.52
N ARG A 42 11.10 1.30 -5.63
CA ARG A 42 10.33 2.49 -5.99
C ARG A 42 11.21 3.57 -6.62
N ARG A 43 12.39 3.84 -6.03
CA ARG A 43 13.36 4.79 -6.60
C ARG A 43 13.83 4.37 -8.00
N ALA A 44 14.15 3.09 -8.18
CA ALA A 44 14.57 2.57 -9.49
C ALA A 44 13.45 2.67 -10.53
N ALA A 45 12.21 2.34 -10.17
CA ALA A 45 11.05 2.50 -11.04
C ALA A 45 10.85 3.97 -11.43
N GLN A 46 10.86 4.88 -10.46
CA GLN A 46 10.68 6.32 -10.68
C GLN A 46 11.76 6.92 -11.58
N ALA A 47 13.01 6.56 -11.38
CA ALA A 47 14.12 7.01 -12.22
C ALA A 47 13.97 6.58 -13.69
N ALA A 48 13.24 5.48 -13.95
CA ALA A 48 12.93 5.00 -15.29
C ALA A 48 11.56 5.49 -15.84
N GLY A 49 10.87 6.40 -15.13
CA GLY A 49 9.55 6.92 -15.54
C GLY A 49 8.40 5.93 -15.29
N TRP A 50 8.57 5.01 -14.33
CA TRP A 50 7.57 4.03 -13.93
C TRP A 50 7.20 4.19 -12.46
N TYR A 51 6.14 3.50 -12.07
CA TYR A 51 5.59 3.51 -10.71
C TYR A 51 5.40 2.08 -10.19
N TYR A 52 5.85 1.79 -8.97
CA TYR A 52 5.54 0.53 -8.27
C TYR A 52 4.36 0.75 -7.33
N GLY A 53 3.28 -0.02 -7.52
CA GLY A 53 1.97 0.24 -6.91
C GLY A 53 1.87 -0.01 -5.40
N VAL A 54 2.82 -0.72 -4.79
CA VAL A 54 2.83 -0.96 -3.34
C VAL A 54 3.55 0.19 -2.64
N ASP A 55 2.91 0.78 -1.63
CA ASP A 55 3.50 1.83 -0.79
C ASP A 55 3.11 1.65 0.67
N LEU A 56 4.11 1.56 1.54
CA LEU A 56 3.98 1.35 2.99
C LEU A 56 4.74 2.44 3.75
N ALA A 57 4.29 2.78 4.95
CA ALA A 57 5.04 3.68 5.83
C ALA A 57 6.47 3.17 6.11
N ALA A 58 6.65 1.86 6.22
CA ALA A 58 7.94 1.21 6.45
C ALA A 58 8.78 0.98 5.17
N ARG A 59 8.55 1.73 4.08
CA ARG A 59 9.15 1.50 2.73
C ARG A 59 10.66 1.38 2.72
N ASP A 60 11.35 2.08 3.61
CA ASP A 60 12.83 2.10 3.66
C ASP A 60 13.43 0.93 4.45
N SER A 61 12.61 0.19 5.19
CA SER A 61 13.03 -0.99 5.96
C SER A 61 12.37 -2.29 5.51
N ALA A 62 11.17 -2.24 4.96
CA ALA A 62 10.46 -3.39 4.42
C ALA A 62 11.20 -3.93 3.17
N THR A 63 11.57 -5.21 3.21
CA THR A 63 12.21 -5.86 2.07
C THR A 63 11.19 -6.40 1.08
N ILE A 64 11.54 -6.46 -0.18
CA ILE A 64 10.67 -6.97 -1.26
C ILE A 64 10.26 -8.43 -0.99
N GLY A 65 11.20 -9.29 -0.55
CA GLY A 65 10.86 -10.66 -0.15
C GLY A 65 9.86 -10.71 1.00
N GLY A 66 9.99 -9.79 1.97
CA GLY A 66 9.05 -9.64 3.08
C GLY A 66 7.66 -9.19 2.61
N THR A 67 7.57 -8.19 1.73
CA THR A 67 6.27 -7.74 1.18
C THR A 67 5.56 -8.81 0.38
N VAL A 68 6.30 -9.65 -0.36
CA VAL A 68 5.74 -10.80 -1.07
C VAL A 68 5.34 -11.89 -0.09
N ALA A 69 6.19 -12.24 0.88
CA ALA A 69 5.89 -13.29 1.85
C ALA A 69 4.62 -13.00 2.67
N THR A 70 4.34 -11.74 2.98
CA THR A 70 3.14 -11.31 3.72
C THR A 70 1.99 -10.89 2.82
N ASN A 71 2.17 -10.89 1.49
CA ASN A 71 1.23 -10.28 0.54
C ASN A 71 0.85 -8.87 0.99
N ALA A 72 1.83 -8.03 1.27
CA ALA A 72 1.61 -6.71 1.83
C ALA A 72 0.73 -5.84 0.93
N GLY A 73 -0.17 -5.09 1.55
CA GLY A 73 -0.96 -4.06 0.89
C GLY A 73 -0.23 -2.70 0.92
N GLY A 74 -0.99 -1.65 1.12
CA GLY A 74 -0.48 -0.28 1.24
C GLY A 74 -1.60 0.71 0.95
N ILE A 75 -1.28 1.99 0.98
CA ILE A 75 -2.26 3.07 0.80
C ILE A 75 -2.90 3.11 -0.59
N HIS A 76 -2.29 2.49 -1.59
CA HIS A 76 -2.75 2.51 -2.98
C HIS A 76 -3.39 1.18 -3.44
N VAL A 77 -3.82 0.33 -2.50
CA VAL A 77 -4.42 -0.99 -2.82
C VAL A 77 -5.66 -0.85 -3.69
N VAL A 78 -6.47 0.19 -3.50
CA VAL A 78 -7.67 0.41 -4.30
C VAL A 78 -7.36 0.61 -5.79
N ALA A 79 -6.23 1.23 -6.10
CA ALA A 79 -5.81 1.50 -7.48
C ALA A 79 -5.00 0.39 -8.12
N TYR A 80 -4.12 -0.27 -7.33
CA TYR A 80 -3.09 -1.18 -7.88
C TYR A 80 -3.18 -2.60 -7.33
N GLY A 81 -4.01 -2.84 -6.31
CA GLY A 81 -4.07 -4.11 -5.61
C GLY A 81 -2.90 -4.33 -4.64
N MET A 82 -2.89 -5.47 -3.99
CA MET A 82 -1.84 -5.90 -3.06
C MET A 82 -0.59 -6.38 -3.81
N THR A 83 0.47 -6.74 -3.09
CA THR A 83 1.74 -7.24 -3.65
C THR A 83 1.53 -8.40 -4.61
N ARG A 84 0.59 -9.32 -4.34
CA ARG A 84 0.25 -10.44 -5.24
C ARG A 84 -0.17 -9.96 -6.63
N ALA A 85 -0.91 -8.87 -6.75
CA ALA A 85 -1.33 -8.30 -8.03
C ALA A 85 -0.16 -7.72 -8.84
N GLN A 86 0.95 -7.39 -8.17
CA GLN A 86 2.17 -6.85 -8.79
C GLN A 86 3.18 -7.96 -9.15
N LEU A 87 3.01 -9.18 -8.60
CA LEU A 87 3.97 -10.26 -8.77
C LEU A 87 3.79 -10.92 -10.14
N VAL A 88 4.83 -10.93 -10.97
CA VAL A 88 4.82 -11.57 -12.29
C VAL A 88 5.89 -12.66 -12.42
N GLY A 89 6.70 -12.86 -11.38
CA GLY A 89 7.67 -13.93 -11.31
C GLY A 89 8.29 -14.04 -9.93
N ILE A 90 8.75 -15.24 -9.60
CA ILE A 90 9.34 -15.52 -8.29
C ILE A 90 10.46 -16.55 -8.40
N GLU A 91 11.42 -16.43 -7.51
CA GLU A 91 12.41 -17.47 -7.21
C GLU A 91 12.41 -17.72 -5.70
N ALA A 92 12.43 -18.98 -5.33
CA ALA A 92 12.46 -19.40 -3.93
C ALA A 92 13.24 -20.69 -3.74
N VAL A 93 13.82 -20.87 -2.54
CA VAL A 93 14.42 -22.11 -2.08
C VAL A 93 13.43 -22.85 -1.20
N LEU A 94 13.09 -24.07 -1.56
CA LEU A 94 12.19 -24.94 -0.81
C LEU A 94 12.90 -25.57 0.40
N PRO A 95 12.15 -26.15 1.38
CA PRO A 95 12.74 -26.75 2.58
C PRO A 95 13.72 -27.90 2.31
N ASP A 96 13.62 -28.57 1.17
CA ASP A 96 14.53 -29.63 0.75
C ASP A 96 15.77 -29.12 -0.03
N GLY A 97 15.92 -27.79 -0.15
CA GLY A 97 17.03 -27.13 -0.84
C GLY A 97 16.85 -26.98 -2.35
N ARG A 98 15.77 -27.47 -2.93
CA ARG A 98 15.48 -27.25 -4.37
C ARG A 98 15.13 -25.78 -4.61
N VAL A 99 15.62 -25.26 -5.74
CA VAL A 99 15.27 -23.91 -6.21
C VAL A 99 14.11 -24.02 -7.21
N VAL A 100 13.06 -23.27 -6.95
CA VAL A 100 11.99 -23.01 -7.90
C VAL A 100 12.20 -21.60 -8.44
N SER A 101 12.39 -21.48 -9.76
CA SER A 101 12.62 -20.15 -10.39
C SER A 101 11.68 -19.98 -11.58
N HIS A 102 10.90 -18.91 -11.56
CA HIS A 102 9.94 -18.54 -12.59
C HIS A 102 9.98 -17.02 -12.79
N LEU A 103 11.17 -16.52 -13.19
CA LEU A 103 11.44 -15.08 -13.32
C LEU A 103 11.29 -14.55 -14.75
N ALA A 104 10.77 -15.37 -15.70
CA ALA A 104 10.62 -14.95 -17.10
C ALA A 104 9.69 -13.75 -17.28
N GLY A 105 8.74 -13.55 -16.36
CA GLY A 105 7.84 -12.39 -16.36
C GLY A 105 6.86 -12.35 -17.52
N MET A 106 6.45 -13.52 -18.01
CA MET A 106 5.45 -13.63 -19.07
C MET A 106 4.08 -13.18 -18.53
N LEU A 107 3.45 -12.22 -19.21
CA LEU A 107 2.11 -11.75 -18.84
C LEU A 107 1.03 -12.80 -19.09
N LYS A 108 1.24 -13.66 -20.08
CA LYS A 108 0.38 -14.81 -20.35
C LYS A 108 1.22 -16.06 -20.13
N ASP A 109 1.04 -16.68 -18.97
CA ASP A 109 1.67 -17.94 -18.61
C ASP A 109 0.60 -18.88 -18.04
N ASN A 110 0.33 -19.95 -18.76
CA ASN A 110 -0.61 -20.99 -18.37
C ASN A 110 0.11 -22.35 -18.17
N THR A 111 1.41 -22.31 -17.93
CA THR A 111 2.27 -23.49 -17.80
C THR A 111 2.38 -23.91 -16.33
N GLY A 112 1.69 -24.98 -15.96
CA GLY A 112 1.78 -25.56 -14.62
C GLY A 112 1.09 -24.75 -13.51
N TYR A 113 1.56 -24.91 -12.28
CA TYR A 113 1.01 -24.22 -11.12
C TYR A 113 1.60 -22.81 -10.98
N ASP A 114 0.77 -21.87 -10.51
CA ASP A 114 1.21 -20.51 -10.15
C ASP A 114 1.94 -20.55 -8.80
N PHE A 115 3.25 -20.78 -8.84
CA PHE A 115 4.11 -20.76 -7.66
C PHE A 115 4.22 -19.34 -7.05
N GLY A 116 4.08 -18.29 -7.86
CA GLY A 116 4.05 -16.94 -7.39
C GLY A 116 2.86 -16.70 -6.45
N ALA A 117 1.67 -17.06 -6.89
CA ALA A 117 0.47 -16.96 -6.09
C ALA A 117 0.50 -17.86 -4.83
N LEU A 118 1.11 -19.04 -4.93
CA LEU A 118 1.24 -19.96 -3.80
C LEU A 118 2.19 -19.45 -2.72
N LEU A 119 3.36 -18.94 -3.11
CA LEU A 119 4.40 -18.45 -2.18
C LEU A 119 4.08 -17.06 -1.63
N CYS A 120 3.34 -16.24 -2.38
CA CYS A 120 2.92 -14.93 -1.92
C CYS A 120 1.87 -15.04 -0.81
N GLY A 121 2.18 -14.50 0.36
CA GLY A 121 1.34 -14.61 1.57
C GLY A 121 1.58 -15.91 2.35
N SER A 122 2.60 -16.70 2.01
CA SER A 122 2.95 -17.93 2.74
C SER A 122 3.71 -17.69 4.03
N GLU A 123 4.19 -16.45 4.29
CA GLU A 123 4.96 -16.06 5.47
C GLU A 123 6.16 -16.96 5.76
N GLY A 124 6.83 -17.43 4.71
CA GLY A 124 8.01 -18.29 4.80
C GLY A 124 7.73 -19.76 5.15
N THR A 125 6.46 -20.18 5.25
CA THR A 125 6.08 -21.57 5.60
C THR A 125 6.34 -22.58 4.48
N LEU A 126 6.40 -22.10 3.22
CA LEU A 126 6.59 -22.94 2.04
C LEU A 126 8.00 -22.87 1.44
N GLY A 127 8.76 -21.84 1.75
CA GLY A 127 10.10 -21.63 1.24
C GLY A 127 10.65 -20.24 1.52
N VAL A 128 11.90 -20.02 1.16
CA VAL A 128 12.60 -18.74 1.30
C VAL A 128 12.64 -18.07 -0.06
N ILE A 129 11.95 -16.94 -0.20
CA ILE A 129 11.97 -16.12 -1.41
C ILE A 129 13.34 -15.49 -1.58
N THR A 130 13.95 -15.62 -2.76
CA THR A 130 15.29 -15.11 -3.07
C THR A 130 15.28 -13.99 -4.09
N ALA A 131 14.38 -14.04 -5.06
CA ALA A 131 14.19 -12.99 -6.04
C ALA A 131 12.74 -12.93 -6.52
N VAL A 132 12.33 -11.77 -7.02
CA VAL A 132 11.00 -11.56 -7.58
C VAL A 132 11.08 -10.71 -8.85
N ARG A 133 10.12 -10.90 -9.74
CA ARG A 133 9.84 -10.01 -10.85
C ARG A 133 8.51 -9.32 -10.63
N LEU A 134 8.52 -8.01 -10.69
CA LEU A 134 7.39 -7.15 -10.31
C LEU A 134 6.88 -6.38 -11.52
N ARG A 135 5.57 -6.23 -11.60
CA ARG A 135 4.90 -5.34 -12.54
C ARG A 135 5.01 -3.90 -12.06
N LEU A 136 5.33 -3.02 -12.98
CA LEU A 136 5.29 -1.58 -12.81
C LEU A 136 4.10 -0.99 -13.57
N HIS A 137 3.69 0.19 -13.17
CA HIS A 137 2.60 0.94 -13.77
C HIS A 137 3.09 2.24 -14.38
N ARG A 138 2.34 2.81 -15.29
CA ARG A 138 2.53 4.21 -15.64
C ARG A 138 2.13 5.08 -14.45
N PRO A 139 2.88 6.15 -14.15
CA PRO A 139 2.46 7.11 -13.13
C PRO A 139 1.04 7.61 -13.40
N ALA A 140 0.27 7.81 -12.34
CA ALA A 140 -1.12 8.27 -12.46
C ALA A 140 -1.24 9.72 -12.99
N GLY A 141 -0.11 10.43 -13.10
CA GLY A 141 -0.10 11.85 -13.41
C GLY A 141 -0.26 12.70 -12.14
N ARG A 142 -0.80 13.91 -12.29
CA ARG A 142 -1.12 14.76 -11.15
C ARG A 142 -2.39 14.28 -10.47
N THR A 143 -2.38 14.32 -9.15
CA THR A 143 -3.52 13.94 -8.31
C THR A 143 -4.00 15.13 -7.51
N SER A 144 -5.22 15.03 -7.00
CA SER A 144 -5.77 15.88 -5.95
C SER A 144 -6.11 15.01 -4.75
N VAL A 145 -5.98 15.55 -3.54
CA VAL A 145 -6.33 14.87 -2.29
C VAL A 145 -7.39 15.67 -1.57
N ALA A 146 -8.47 15.01 -1.13
CA ALA A 146 -9.52 15.62 -0.33
C ALA A 146 -9.64 14.95 1.04
N LEU A 147 -9.88 15.75 2.10
CA LEU A 147 -10.47 15.27 3.35
C LEU A 147 -11.92 15.73 3.39
N VAL A 148 -12.82 14.80 3.63
CA VAL A 148 -14.28 15.03 3.62
C VAL A 148 -14.85 14.61 4.97
N GLY A 149 -15.54 15.53 5.65
CA GLY A 149 -16.27 15.26 6.88
C GLY A 149 -17.51 14.44 6.63
N CYS A 150 -17.70 13.38 7.40
CA CYS A 150 -18.83 12.47 7.30
C CYS A 150 -19.48 12.25 8.67
N GLU A 151 -20.82 12.05 8.65
CA GLU A 151 -21.59 11.80 9.86
C GLU A 151 -21.62 10.31 10.23
N THR A 152 -21.40 9.43 9.24
CA THR A 152 -21.41 7.97 9.46
C THR A 152 -20.35 7.26 8.60
N TYR A 153 -20.00 6.03 9.00
CA TYR A 153 -19.12 5.17 8.21
C TYR A 153 -19.75 4.78 6.87
N GLU A 154 -21.07 4.61 6.80
CA GLU A 154 -21.77 4.33 5.55
C GLU A 154 -21.60 5.47 4.53
N GLN A 155 -21.73 6.71 5.00
CA GLN A 155 -21.47 7.88 4.16
C GLN A 155 -20.02 7.91 3.70
N ALA A 156 -19.07 7.70 4.61
CA ALA A 156 -17.64 7.68 4.31
C ALA A 156 -17.28 6.63 3.25
N ILE A 157 -17.79 5.40 3.39
CA ILE A 157 -17.56 4.31 2.44
C ILE A 157 -18.25 4.60 1.11
N GLY A 158 -19.45 5.17 1.14
CA GLY A 158 -20.20 5.56 -0.07
C GLY A 158 -19.40 6.53 -0.95
N LEU A 159 -18.62 7.44 -0.35
CA LEU A 159 -17.78 8.38 -1.07
C LEU A 159 -16.67 7.71 -1.92
N MET A 160 -16.25 6.48 -1.61
CA MET A 160 -15.29 5.75 -2.44
C MET A 160 -15.79 5.53 -3.88
N SER A 161 -17.10 5.50 -4.08
CA SER A 161 -17.72 5.37 -5.40
C SER A 161 -18.42 6.64 -5.87
N SER A 162 -19.15 7.33 -4.99
CA SER A 162 -19.92 8.51 -5.35
C SER A 162 -19.10 9.81 -5.36
N GLY A 163 -18.02 9.86 -4.59
CA GLY A 163 -17.13 11.03 -4.48
C GLY A 163 -16.12 11.17 -5.62
N VAL A 164 -16.12 10.23 -6.57
CA VAL A 164 -15.19 10.22 -7.71
C VAL A 164 -15.96 10.47 -9.00
N ALA A 165 -15.55 11.51 -9.73
CA ALA A 165 -16.17 11.88 -11.00
C ALA A 165 -15.98 10.80 -12.08
N SER A 166 -16.94 10.71 -12.99
CA SER A 166 -16.87 9.79 -14.13
C SER A 166 -15.62 10.08 -14.97
N GLY A 167 -14.80 9.06 -15.16
CA GLY A 167 -13.53 9.16 -15.91
C GLY A 167 -12.30 9.49 -15.06
N ALA A 168 -12.47 9.92 -13.81
CA ALA A 168 -11.36 10.04 -12.86
C ALA A 168 -11.02 8.68 -12.26
N ARG A 169 -9.80 8.55 -11.75
CA ARG A 169 -9.32 7.29 -11.15
C ARG A 169 -9.05 7.49 -9.67
N LEU A 170 -9.74 6.74 -8.83
CA LEU A 170 -9.45 6.66 -7.41
C LEU A 170 -8.07 6.00 -7.20
N ILE A 171 -7.19 6.68 -6.50
CA ILE A 171 -5.83 6.23 -6.21
C ILE A 171 -5.75 5.68 -4.79
N ALA A 172 -6.33 6.39 -3.82
CA ALA A 172 -6.41 5.97 -2.44
C ALA A 172 -7.73 6.40 -1.80
N ALA A 173 -8.18 5.62 -0.83
CA ALA A 173 -9.32 5.95 0.01
C ALA A 173 -9.05 5.42 1.43
N GLU A 174 -9.14 6.29 2.41
CA GLU A 174 -8.91 5.99 3.82
C GLU A 174 -10.03 6.60 4.66
N VAL A 175 -10.40 5.94 5.75
CA VAL A 175 -11.40 6.44 6.69
C VAL A 175 -10.73 6.55 8.06
N ILE A 176 -10.89 7.69 8.71
CA ILE A 176 -10.26 8.01 9.99
C ILE A 176 -11.36 8.53 10.92
N ASP A 177 -11.42 8.04 12.15
CA ASP A 177 -12.33 8.58 13.17
C ASP A 177 -11.81 9.92 13.74
N GLU A 178 -12.70 10.65 14.44
CA GLU A 178 -12.35 11.94 15.06
C GLU A 178 -11.16 11.81 16.01
N THR A 179 -11.10 10.73 16.81
CA THR A 179 -10.01 10.49 17.75
C THR A 179 -8.67 10.36 17.07
N GLY A 180 -8.63 9.59 16.00
CA GLY A 180 -7.43 9.41 15.17
C GLY A 180 -6.97 10.73 14.55
N MET A 181 -7.90 11.52 14.01
CA MET A 181 -7.61 12.86 13.48
C MET A 181 -7.02 13.78 14.53
N GLU A 182 -7.59 13.81 15.74
CA GLU A 182 -7.08 14.61 16.86
C GLU A 182 -5.69 14.19 17.31
N LEU A 183 -5.46 12.88 17.47
CA LEU A 183 -4.19 12.36 17.93
C LEU A 183 -3.07 12.66 16.92
N ALA A 184 -3.32 12.47 15.65
CA ALA A 184 -2.38 12.81 14.58
C ALA A 184 -2.10 14.32 14.56
N GLY A 185 -3.14 15.15 14.67
CA GLY A 185 -3.02 16.60 14.74
C GLY A 185 -2.16 17.08 15.93
N ARG A 186 -2.39 16.51 17.12
CA ARG A 186 -1.60 16.85 18.32
C ARG A 186 -0.13 16.46 18.18
N LEU A 187 0.15 15.27 17.64
CA LEU A 187 1.52 14.76 17.48
C LEU A 187 2.37 15.67 16.59
N HIS A 188 1.79 16.15 15.50
CA HIS A 188 2.48 16.98 14.51
C HIS A 188 2.17 18.50 14.59
N GLY A 189 1.41 18.92 15.60
CA GLY A 189 1.03 20.33 15.76
C GLY A 189 0.13 20.86 14.63
N LEU A 190 -0.68 19.97 14.01
CA LEU A 190 -1.56 20.34 12.91
C LEU A 190 -2.91 20.85 13.44
N PRO A 191 -3.46 21.93 12.86
CA PRO A 191 -4.82 22.36 13.17
C PRO A 191 -5.84 21.38 12.63
N TRP A 192 -7.05 21.36 13.19
CA TRP A 192 -8.15 20.62 12.58
C TRP A 192 -8.41 21.13 11.14
N PRO A 193 -8.46 20.23 10.14
CA PRO A 193 -8.42 20.69 8.74
C PRO A 193 -9.77 21.13 8.16
N LEU A 194 -10.87 20.69 8.76
CA LEU A 194 -12.25 20.98 8.31
C LEU A 194 -12.86 22.13 9.09
N ARG A 195 -13.99 22.69 8.62
CA ARG A 195 -14.71 23.79 9.30
C ARG A 195 -15.33 23.32 10.61
N ASN A 196 -15.88 22.09 10.59
CA ASN A 196 -16.56 21.48 11.73
C ASN A 196 -15.84 20.21 12.16
N ARG A 197 -16.20 19.72 13.36
CA ARG A 197 -15.83 18.39 13.83
C ARG A 197 -16.80 17.37 13.25
N HIS A 198 -16.29 16.27 12.77
CA HIS A 198 -17.07 15.16 12.25
C HIS A 198 -16.61 13.85 12.90
N PRO A 199 -17.52 12.94 13.22
CA PRO A 199 -17.17 11.65 13.83
C PRO A 199 -16.28 10.80 12.92
N VAL A 200 -16.38 11.02 11.62
CA VAL A 200 -15.62 10.27 10.60
C VAL A 200 -15.10 11.24 9.54
N VAL A 201 -13.86 11.05 9.11
CA VAL A 201 -13.25 11.80 8.01
C VAL A 201 -12.76 10.83 6.96
N THR A 202 -13.14 11.07 5.71
CA THR A 202 -12.68 10.28 4.55
C THR A 202 -11.58 11.04 3.83
N LEU A 203 -10.44 10.36 3.60
CA LEU A 203 -9.40 10.83 2.69
C LEU A 203 -9.60 10.14 1.34
N LEU A 204 -9.67 10.94 0.29
CA LEU A 204 -9.70 10.47 -1.10
C LEU A 204 -8.52 11.06 -1.86
N GLU A 205 -7.79 10.25 -2.61
CA GLU A 205 -6.83 10.70 -3.61
C GLU A 205 -7.30 10.28 -4.99
N VAL A 206 -7.38 11.22 -5.91
CA VAL A 206 -7.93 11.01 -7.27
C VAL A 206 -6.93 11.51 -8.31
N ALA A 207 -6.69 10.72 -9.35
CA ALA A 207 -5.95 11.14 -10.53
C ALA A 207 -6.89 11.91 -11.48
N ASP A 208 -6.73 13.23 -11.51
CA ASP A 208 -7.63 14.16 -12.19
C ASP A 208 -6.89 15.32 -12.91
N GLY A 209 -5.57 15.23 -12.99
CA GLY A 209 -4.76 16.34 -13.51
C GLY A 209 -4.34 17.37 -12.44
N GLY A 210 -4.83 17.23 -11.21
CA GLY A 210 -4.48 18.07 -10.06
C GLY A 210 -5.27 19.39 -10.01
N ASP A 211 -6.52 19.40 -10.48
CA ASP A 211 -7.42 20.56 -10.51
C ASP A 211 -8.74 20.33 -9.75
N ALA A 212 -8.81 19.21 -9.00
CA ALA A 212 -9.98 18.76 -8.26
C ALA A 212 -11.20 18.35 -9.12
N SER A 213 -11.09 18.33 -10.45
CA SER A 213 -12.19 17.92 -11.32
C SER A 213 -12.56 16.42 -11.16
N GLY A 214 -11.70 15.64 -10.50
CA GLY A 214 -11.92 14.23 -10.22
C GLY A 214 -12.89 13.95 -9.08
N PHE A 215 -13.26 14.96 -8.30
CA PHE A 215 -14.26 14.81 -7.25
C PHE A 215 -15.66 15.11 -7.76
N SER A 216 -16.66 14.44 -7.18
CA SER A 216 -18.07 14.69 -7.48
C SER A 216 -18.93 14.46 -6.25
N GLY A 217 -20.02 15.24 -6.11
CA GLY A 217 -20.98 15.07 -5.02
C GLY A 217 -20.42 15.37 -3.62
N ILE A 218 -19.28 16.09 -3.54
CA ILE A 218 -18.68 16.50 -2.27
C ILE A 218 -18.84 18.00 -1.99
N ASP A 219 -19.39 18.77 -2.94
CA ASP A 219 -19.45 20.24 -2.87
C ASP A 219 -20.31 20.74 -1.70
N ASP A 220 -21.35 19.99 -1.33
CA ASP A 220 -22.25 20.31 -0.21
C ASP A 220 -21.74 19.80 1.14
N LEU A 221 -20.59 19.12 1.16
CA LEU A 221 -19.98 18.57 2.37
C LEU A 221 -18.91 19.54 2.94
N ASP A 222 -18.52 19.29 4.18
CA ASP A 222 -17.36 19.96 4.77
C ASP A 222 -16.09 19.30 4.22
N VAL A 223 -15.41 20.01 3.31
CA VAL A 223 -14.29 19.46 2.55
C VAL A 223 -13.11 20.42 2.51
N VAL A 224 -11.91 19.87 2.53
CA VAL A 224 -10.67 20.56 2.18
C VAL A 224 -9.94 19.76 1.10
N VAL A 225 -9.43 20.46 0.08
CA VAL A 225 -8.72 19.86 -1.05
C VAL A 225 -7.30 20.39 -1.11
N GLY A 226 -6.34 19.50 -1.27
CA GLY A 226 -4.94 19.80 -1.56
C GLY A 226 -4.62 19.53 -3.01
N LEU A 227 -4.14 20.55 -3.71
CA LEU A 227 -3.83 20.51 -5.14
C LEU A 227 -2.33 20.42 -5.41
N ASP A 228 -1.52 21.03 -4.57
CA ASP A 228 -0.07 20.94 -4.68
C ASP A 228 0.52 19.87 -3.73
N ALA A 229 1.78 19.49 -3.98
CA ALA A 229 2.45 18.44 -3.22
C ALA A 229 2.55 18.73 -1.71
N SER A 230 2.67 20.00 -1.32
CA SER A 230 2.77 20.40 0.10
C SER A 230 1.43 20.27 0.81
N GLU A 231 0.36 20.73 0.16
CA GLU A 231 -1.01 20.61 0.66
C GLU A 231 -1.41 19.15 0.78
N GLN A 232 -1.17 18.34 -0.27
CA GLN A 232 -1.44 16.90 -0.27
C GLN A 232 -0.69 16.17 0.84
N ALA A 233 0.62 16.43 0.99
CA ALA A 233 1.42 15.83 2.05
C ALA A 233 0.90 16.17 3.45
N ARG A 234 0.42 17.41 3.65
CA ARG A 234 -0.20 17.84 4.92
C ARG A 234 -1.50 17.10 5.21
N LEU A 235 -2.35 16.86 4.20
CA LEU A 235 -3.57 16.10 4.36
C LEU A 235 -3.27 14.61 4.62
N TRP A 236 -2.32 14.03 3.91
CA TRP A 236 -1.87 12.66 4.14
C TRP A 236 -1.27 12.46 5.53
N LEU A 237 -0.67 13.49 6.14
CA LEU A 237 -0.05 13.37 7.44
C LEU A 237 -1.05 12.97 8.55
N TYR A 238 -2.32 13.36 8.46
CA TYR A 238 -3.36 12.90 9.40
C TYR A 238 -3.54 11.38 9.35
N ARG A 239 -3.32 10.75 8.20
CA ARG A 239 -3.39 9.30 8.03
C ARG A 239 -2.07 8.60 8.38
N GLU A 240 -0.96 9.12 7.91
CA GLU A 240 0.36 8.48 8.10
C GLU A 240 0.81 8.50 9.56
N ALA A 241 0.46 9.53 10.30
CA ALA A 241 0.78 9.69 11.72
C ALA A 241 0.02 8.75 12.67
N GLN A 242 -1.04 8.07 12.21
CA GLN A 242 -1.91 7.25 13.08
C GLN A 242 -1.10 6.22 13.90
N GLY A 243 -0.21 5.49 13.24
CA GLY A 243 0.58 4.43 13.90
C GLY A 243 1.47 4.95 15.02
N GLU A 244 2.08 6.12 14.83
CA GLU A 244 2.93 6.77 15.81
C GLU A 244 2.08 7.41 16.91
N ALA A 245 1.01 8.11 16.55
CA ALA A 245 0.12 8.79 17.47
C ALA A 245 -0.52 7.82 18.49
N PHE A 246 -1.01 6.68 18.05
CA PHE A 246 -1.52 5.65 18.95
C PHE A 246 -0.41 5.03 19.81
N SER A 247 0.79 4.83 19.26
CA SER A 247 1.91 4.28 20.03
C SER A 247 2.38 5.23 21.14
N ALA A 248 2.22 6.54 20.96
CA ALA A 248 2.54 7.55 21.99
C ALA A 248 1.61 7.50 23.22
N LEU A 249 0.43 6.87 23.11
CA LEU A 249 -0.49 6.66 24.23
C LEU A 249 -0.07 5.51 25.16
N GLY A 250 0.90 4.70 24.75
CA GLY A 250 1.37 3.53 25.50
C GLY A 250 1.26 2.23 24.70
N VAL A 251 1.08 1.10 25.42
CA VAL A 251 0.91 -0.21 24.78
C VAL A 251 -0.49 -0.28 24.16
N THR A 252 -0.54 -0.33 22.84
CA THR A 252 -1.79 -0.41 22.07
C THR A 252 -1.98 -1.78 21.45
N HIS A 253 -3.22 -2.29 21.48
CA HIS A 253 -3.62 -3.46 20.69
C HIS A 253 -3.97 -2.98 19.28
N LYS A 254 -3.21 -3.44 18.29
CA LYS A 254 -3.47 -3.14 16.87
C LYS A 254 -4.10 -4.37 16.25
N LEU A 255 -5.34 -4.23 15.82
CA LEU A 255 -6.05 -5.26 15.06
C LEU A 255 -6.07 -4.85 13.59
N ASP A 256 -5.81 -5.81 12.73
CA ASP A 256 -5.92 -5.67 11.28
C ASP A 256 -6.93 -6.71 10.80
N VAL A 257 -8.08 -6.22 10.37
CA VAL A 257 -9.21 -7.04 9.92
C VAL A 257 -9.63 -6.65 8.52
N SER A 258 -10.01 -7.61 7.71
CA SER A 258 -10.52 -7.37 6.36
C SER A 258 -11.92 -7.96 6.24
N VAL A 259 -12.83 -7.15 5.72
CA VAL A 259 -14.22 -7.57 5.46
C VAL A 259 -14.66 -7.13 4.06
N PRO A 260 -15.66 -7.78 3.46
CA PRO A 260 -16.25 -7.29 2.21
C PRO A 260 -16.80 -5.87 2.37
N LEU A 261 -16.60 -5.01 1.37
CA LEU A 261 -17.05 -3.61 1.36
C LEU A 261 -18.51 -3.41 1.81
N PRO A 262 -19.49 -4.23 1.39
CA PRO A 262 -20.89 -4.02 1.80
C PRO A 262 -21.17 -4.13 3.31
N VAL A 263 -20.27 -4.75 4.07
CA VAL A 263 -20.42 -4.92 5.53
C VAL A 263 -19.38 -4.14 6.33
N LEU A 264 -18.49 -3.40 5.65
CA LEU A 264 -17.39 -2.67 6.29
C LEU A 264 -17.88 -1.65 7.33
N ALA A 265 -18.99 -0.94 7.05
CA ALA A 265 -19.57 0.04 7.96
C ALA A 265 -20.19 -0.58 9.24
N GLN A 266 -20.37 -1.90 9.27
CA GLN A 266 -20.98 -2.61 10.41
C GLN A 266 -19.90 -3.19 11.36
N CYS A 267 -18.64 -3.10 10.99
CA CYS A 267 -17.49 -3.55 11.78
C CYS A 267 -16.93 -2.45 12.66
#